data_5370c7b2e83d6af18b98fc1a4e0bf20e
#
_entry.id   5370c7b2e83d6af18b98fc1a4e0bf20e
#
_cell.length_a   1.000
_cell.length_b   1.000
_cell.length_c   1.000
_cell.angle_alpha   90.00
_cell.angle_beta   90.00
_cell.angle_gamma   90.00
#
_symmetry.space_group_name_H-M   'P 1'
#
loop_
_entity.id
_entity.type
_entity.pdbx_description
1 polymer ?
#
loop_
_entity_poly.entity_id
_entity_poly.type
_entity_poly.pdbx_seq_one_letter_code
_entity_poly.pdbx_strand_id
1 'polypeptide(L)'
;MDEARPSDAATPVVSAFYDRFPFPGDPLQDGPPPGYNWRWCHRSVLASVYGVIPAGQEQPRILDAGCGTGVSTDYLCHLNPGADVVGVDISDGALAVARERLERSAARQGVRSLRQEQRSLLDLGDETPFDYINSVGVLHHLREPEAGLAALADLLAPQGLLHLFLYADAGRWEIHRTQKALSLLQAGTGGDGLRLGRELFETLPESNRLRRHHEQRWAVDCAPDANFADMYLHPQETSYNLDRLFAFIETAGLQFAGFSNPEVWDPARLLQGDLLELSLIHI
;
A
#
# COMPACT_ATOMS: atom_id res chain seq x y z
N MET A 1 8.31 -34.24 -1.49
CA MET A 1 9.45 -33.42 -1.10
C MET A 1 8.88 -32.03 -0.97
N ASP A 2 8.73 -31.59 0.25
CA ASP A 2 8.28 -30.22 0.56
C ASP A 2 9.44 -29.28 0.17
N GLU A 3 9.34 -28.63 -0.96
CA GLU A 3 10.22 -27.51 -1.26
C GLU A 3 9.83 -26.39 -0.29
N ALA A 4 10.67 -26.17 0.71
CA ALA A 4 10.54 -25.06 1.63
C ALA A 4 10.39 -23.78 0.79
N ARG A 5 9.24 -23.09 0.91
CA ARG A 5 9.03 -21.77 0.30
C ARG A 5 10.18 -20.87 0.73
N PRO A 6 10.79 -20.11 -0.18
CA PRO A 6 11.91 -19.25 0.17
C PRO A 6 11.46 -18.27 1.26
N SER A 7 12.09 -18.35 2.43
CA SER A 7 11.95 -17.31 3.43
C SER A 7 12.51 -16.02 2.82
N ASP A 8 11.69 -14.99 2.71
CA ASP A 8 12.15 -13.70 2.20
C ASP A 8 13.24 -13.14 3.11
N ALA A 9 14.50 -13.23 2.70
CA ALA A 9 15.64 -12.76 3.48
C ALA A 9 15.63 -11.23 3.74
N ALA A 10 14.79 -10.47 3.03
CA ALA A 10 14.59 -9.04 3.25
C ALA A 10 13.55 -8.77 4.37
N THR A 11 12.65 -9.70 4.67
CA THR A 11 11.61 -9.56 5.70
C THR A 11 12.15 -9.07 7.05
N PRO A 12 13.27 -9.60 7.62
CA PRO A 12 13.80 -9.11 8.89
C PRO A 12 14.27 -7.65 8.86
N VAL A 13 14.82 -7.19 7.73
CA VAL A 13 15.30 -5.81 7.58
C VAL A 13 14.13 -4.84 7.49
N VAL A 14 13.11 -5.20 6.70
CA VAL A 14 11.89 -4.40 6.54
C VAL A 14 11.07 -4.38 7.84
N SER A 15 10.94 -5.53 8.52
CA SER A 15 10.27 -5.60 9.84
C SER A 15 10.95 -4.69 10.85
N ALA A 16 12.27 -4.79 11.01
CA ALA A 16 13.03 -3.94 11.94
C ALA A 16 12.94 -2.44 11.59
N PHE A 17 12.80 -2.11 10.31
CA PHE A 17 12.58 -0.73 9.88
C PHE A 17 11.22 -0.23 10.34
N TYR A 18 10.13 -0.97 10.12
CA TYR A 18 8.78 -0.59 10.55
C TYR A 18 8.54 -0.74 12.05
N ASP A 19 9.30 -1.57 12.75
CA ASP A 19 9.31 -1.58 14.23
C ASP A 19 9.86 -0.27 14.79
N ARG A 20 10.82 0.35 14.08
CA ARG A 20 11.39 1.65 14.45
C ARG A 20 10.52 2.81 14.00
N PHE A 21 9.93 2.73 12.82
CA PHE A 21 9.12 3.76 12.17
C PHE A 21 7.75 3.18 11.79
N PRO A 22 6.85 2.94 12.77
CA PRO A 22 5.52 2.41 12.48
C PRO A 22 4.79 3.28 11.46
N PHE A 23 4.42 2.70 10.31
CA PHE A 23 3.85 3.42 9.18
C PHE A 23 2.42 2.91 8.87
N PRO A 24 1.52 3.78 8.39
CA PRO A 24 1.67 5.24 8.28
C PRO A 24 1.64 5.95 9.64
N GLY A 25 2.31 7.12 9.69
CA GLY A 25 2.44 7.93 10.92
C GLY A 25 1.22 8.79 11.23
N ASP A 26 0.03 8.37 10.82
CA ASP A 26 -1.22 9.07 11.06
C ASP A 26 -1.57 9.11 12.56
N PRO A 27 -2.05 10.25 13.09
CA PRO A 27 -2.39 10.37 14.49
C PRO A 27 -3.53 9.42 14.88
N LEU A 28 -3.48 8.95 16.11
CA LEU A 28 -4.59 8.22 16.72
C LEU A 28 -5.73 9.18 17.01
N GLN A 29 -6.98 8.72 16.77
CA GLN A 29 -8.18 9.50 17.03
C GLN A 29 -9.23 8.64 17.73
N ASP A 30 -10.10 9.28 18.48
CA ASP A 30 -11.26 8.63 19.08
C ASP A 30 -12.45 8.65 18.10
N GLY A 31 -13.12 7.50 17.97
CA GLY A 31 -14.23 7.32 17.04
C GLY A 31 -13.81 6.95 15.62
N PRO A 32 -14.77 6.78 14.70
CA PRO A 32 -14.55 6.31 13.34
C PRO A 32 -13.57 7.18 12.54
N PRO A 33 -12.86 6.61 11.56
CA PRO A 33 -11.97 7.38 10.70
C PRO A 33 -12.77 8.42 9.89
N PRO A 34 -12.17 9.59 9.60
CA PRO A 34 -12.89 10.69 8.95
C PRO A 34 -13.14 10.43 7.47
N GLY A 35 -14.31 10.83 6.99
CA GLY A 35 -14.65 10.78 5.58
C GLY A 35 -14.98 9.39 5.04
N TYR A 36 -14.89 9.24 3.72
CA TYR A 36 -15.26 8.03 3.01
C TYR A 36 -14.24 7.72 1.91
N ASN A 37 -13.67 6.51 1.97
CA ASN A 37 -12.83 5.99 0.89
C ASN A 37 -13.53 4.80 0.23
N TRP A 38 -14.10 5.00 -0.94
CA TRP A 38 -14.86 3.98 -1.67
C TRP A 38 -14.04 2.71 -1.94
N ARG A 39 -12.71 2.83 -2.06
CA ARG A 39 -11.81 1.70 -2.31
C ARG A 39 -11.76 0.72 -1.14
N TRP A 40 -12.07 1.19 0.06
CA TRP A 40 -12.15 0.35 1.26
C TRP A 40 -13.58 -0.08 1.59
N CYS A 41 -14.55 0.27 0.73
CA CYS A 41 -15.93 -0.22 0.82
C CYS A 41 -16.13 -1.33 -0.23
N HIS A 42 -16.17 -2.59 0.20
CA HIS A 42 -16.30 -3.76 -0.68
C HIS A 42 -17.46 -3.63 -1.66
N ARG A 43 -18.64 -3.21 -1.19
CA ARG A 43 -19.81 -3.01 -2.06
C ARG A 43 -19.56 -1.96 -3.15
N SER A 44 -18.85 -0.90 -2.84
CA SER A 44 -18.52 0.15 -3.81
C SER A 44 -17.52 -0.34 -4.85
N VAL A 45 -16.54 -1.13 -4.43
CA VAL A 45 -15.56 -1.75 -5.34
C VAL A 45 -16.24 -2.76 -6.25
N LEU A 46 -17.12 -3.64 -5.74
CA LEU A 46 -17.93 -4.54 -6.56
C LEU A 46 -18.78 -3.80 -7.60
N ALA A 47 -19.49 -2.76 -7.16
CA ALA A 47 -20.32 -1.94 -8.06
C ALA A 47 -19.47 -1.25 -9.13
N SER A 48 -18.26 -0.80 -8.81
CA SER A 48 -17.34 -0.18 -9.77
C SER A 48 -16.83 -1.16 -10.82
N VAL A 49 -16.54 -2.41 -10.43
CA VAL A 49 -15.97 -3.41 -11.34
C VAL A 49 -17.05 -4.15 -12.12
N TYR A 50 -18.12 -4.58 -11.46
CA TYR A 50 -19.16 -5.43 -12.07
C TYR A 50 -20.41 -4.67 -12.51
N GLY A 51 -20.55 -3.39 -12.15
CA GLY A 51 -21.78 -2.60 -12.38
C GLY A 51 -22.95 -2.99 -11.48
N VAL A 52 -22.86 -4.12 -10.79
CA VAL A 52 -23.86 -4.66 -9.86
C VAL A 52 -23.15 -5.28 -8.66
N ILE A 53 -23.88 -5.48 -7.57
CA ILE A 53 -23.37 -6.23 -6.41
C ILE A 53 -23.86 -7.68 -6.57
N PRO A 54 -22.94 -8.65 -6.74
CA PRO A 54 -23.30 -10.05 -6.81
C PRO A 54 -24.03 -10.51 -5.55
N ALA A 55 -24.95 -11.47 -5.68
CA ALA A 55 -25.61 -12.09 -4.54
C ALA A 55 -24.62 -12.87 -3.69
N GLY A 56 -24.85 -12.94 -2.37
CA GLY A 56 -23.98 -13.67 -1.44
C GLY A 56 -22.78 -12.88 -0.92
N GLN A 57 -22.67 -11.57 -1.27
CA GLN A 57 -21.58 -10.69 -0.86
C GLN A 57 -21.95 -9.76 0.31
N GLU A 58 -22.94 -10.17 1.13
CA GLU A 58 -23.46 -9.35 2.24
C GLU A 58 -22.54 -9.35 3.46
N GLN A 59 -21.75 -10.43 3.64
CA GLN A 59 -20.84 -10.62 4.77
C GLN A 59 -19.45 -11.02 4.28
N PRO A 60 -18.71 -10.10 3.64
CA PRO A 60 -17.45 -10.45 3.01
C PRO A 60 -16.37 -10.80 4.02
N ARG A 61 -15.47 -11.69 3.59
CA ARG A 61 -14.18 -11.87 4.23
C ARG A 61 -13.17 -10.91 3.59
N ILE A 62 -12.53 -10.09 4.40
CA ILE A 62 -11.62 -9.03 3.94
C ILE A 62 -10.24 -9.24 4.56
N LEU A 63 -9.21 -9.25 3.72
CA LEU A 63 -7.81 -9.22 4.15
C LEU A 63 -7.23 -7.82 3.94
N ASP A 64 -6.65 -7.26 4.99
CA ASP A 64 -5.78 -6.09 4.91
C ASP A 64 -4.32 -6.58 4.97
N ALA A 65 -3.74 -6.76 3.80
CA ALA A 65 -2.44 -7.37 3.59
C ALA A 65 -1.32 -6.33 3.71
N GLY A 66 -0.62 -6.32 4.84
CA GLY A 66 0.31 -5.28 5.25
C GLY A 66 -0.44 -4.10 5.88
N CYS A 67 -1.17 -4.36 6.96
CA CYS A 67 -2.08 -3.38 7.56
C CYS A 67 -1.38 -2.22 8.30
N GLY A 68 -0.06 -2.31 8.53
CA GLY A 68 0.73 -1.29 9.19
C GLY A 68 0.14 -0.85 10.53
N THR A 69 0.02 0.46 10.74
CA THR A 69 -0.60 1.05 11.93
C THR A 69 -2.13 1.02 11.93
N GLY A 70 -2.75 0.25 11.04
CA GLY A 70 -4.18 -0.06 11.04
C GLY A 70 -5.09 1.00 10.42
N VAL A 71 -4.55 1.98 9.69
CA VAL A 71 -5.38 3.04 9.06
C VAL A 71 -6.37 2.44 8.08
N SER A 72 -5.91 1.61 7.14
CA SER A 72 -6.79 0.92 6.18
C SER A 72 -7.75 -0.04 6.87
N THR A 73 -7.27 -0.81 7.86
CA THR A 73 -8.10 -1.74 8.64
C THR A 73 -9.26 -1.03 9.33
N ASP A 74 -9.01 0.16 9.88
CA ASP A 74 -10.04 0.97 10.54
C ASP A 74 -11.17 1.35 9.56
N TYR A 75 -10.82 1.87 8.38
CA TYR A 75 -11.79 2.12 7.31
C TYR A 75 -12.50 0.84 6.84
N LEU A 76 -11.77 -0.26 6.64
CA LEU A 76 -12.35 -1.53 6.23
C LEU A 76 -13.41 -2.02 7.22
N CYS A 77 -13.16 -1.88 8.53
CA CYS A 77 -14.13 -2.24 9.55
C CYS A 77 -15.38 -1.35 9.50
N HIS A 78 -15.22 -0.03 9.43
CA HIS A 78 -16.35 0.90 9.48
C HIS A 78 -17.17 0.96 8.19
N LEU A 79 -16.56 0.67 7.04
CA LEU A 79 -17.25 0.71 5.74
C LEU A 79 -17.85 -0.62 5.30
N ASN A 80 -17.58 -1.72 6.03
CA ASN A 80 -18.09 -3.05 5.68
C ASN A 80 -18.75 -3.72 6.89
N PRO A 81 -19.90 -3.23 7.34
CA PRO A 81 -20.60 -3.79 8.49
C PRO A 81 -20.93 -5.29 8.26
N GLY A 82 -20.68 -6.10 9.28
CA GLY A 82 -20.89 -7.53 9.24
C GLY A 82 -19.76 -8.33 8.56
N ALA A 83 -18.70 -7.70 8.07
CA ALA A 83 -17.54 -8.39 7.50
C ALA A 83 -16.72 -9.17 8.53
N ASP A 84 -15.98 -10.18 8.05
CA ASP A 84 -14.84 -10.76 8.77
C ASP A 84 -13.56 -10.07 8.27
N VAL A 85 -12.90 -9.29 9.12
CA VAL A 85 -11.70 -8.55 8.75
C VAL A 85 -10.47 -9.18 9.39
N VAL A 86 -9.44 -9.42 8.57
CA VAL A 86 -8.13 -9.91 9.00
C VAL A 86 -7.08 -8.90 8.56
N GLY A 87 -6.37 -8.30 9.51
CA GLY A 87 -5.20 -7.47 9.25
C GLY A 87 -3.93 -8.24 9.55
N VAL A 88 -2.99 -8.26 8.61
CA VAL A 88 -1.68 -8.90 8.82
C VAL A 88 -0.56 -7.91 8.53
N ASP A 89 0.49 -7.97 9.34
CA ASP A 89 1.72 -7.21 9.13
C ASP A 89 2.92 -7.99 9.70
N ILE A 90 4.11 -7.69 9.23
CA ILE A 90 5.36 -8.29 9.72
C ILE A 90 5.92 -7.54 10.94
N SER A 91 5.52 -6.29 11.16
CA SER A 91 6.00 -5.42 12.23
C SER A 91 5.09 -5.50 13.46
N ASP A 92 5.61 -5.96 14.59
CA ASP A 92 4.88 -5.94 15.86
C ASP A 92 4.71 -4.51 16.36
N GLY A 93 5.69 -3.63 16.09
CA GLY A 93 5.60 -2.20 16.42
C GLY A 93 4.44 -1.51 15.72
N ALA A 94 4.26 -1.75 14.42
CA ALA A 94 3.12 -1.22 13.67
C ALA A 94 1.79 -1.81 14.17
N LEU A 95 1.74 -3.12 14.41
CA LEU A 95 0.54 -3.80 14.94
C LEU A 95 0.16 -3.32 16.35
N ALA A 96 1.12 -2.93 17.18
CA ALA A 96 0.82 -2.34 18.48
C ALA A 96 0.03 -1.02 18.34
N VAL A 97 0.44 -0.16 17.43
CA VAL A 97 -0.27 1.08 17.08
C VAL A 97 -1.64 0.78 16.47
N ALA A 98 -1.71 -0.24 15.58
CA ALA A 98 -2.97 -0.66 14.97
C ALA A 98 -4.00 -1.13 16.01
N ARG A 99 -3.58 -1.92 16.99
CA ARG A 99 -4.46 -2.38 18.08
C ARG A 99 -5.05 -1.20 18.85
N GLU A 100 -4.23 -0.22 19.22
CA GLU A 100 -4.69 0.99 19.90
C GLU A 100 -5.65 1.80 19.03
N ARG A 101 -5.33 2.00 17.75
CA ARG A 101 -6.21 2.69 16.79
C ARG A 101 -7.58 2.05 16.72
N LEU A 102 -7.64 0.74 16.50
CA LEU A 102 -8.90 0.00 16.32
C LEU A 102 -9.72 -0.11 17.62
N GLU A 103 -9.06 -0.04 18.77
CA GLU A 103 -9.74 0.07 20.07
C GLU A 103 -10.39 1.46 20.24
N ARG A 104 -9.64 2.53 19.99
CA ARG A 104 -10.11 3.92 20.12
C ARG A 104 -11.22 4.27 19.14
N SER A 105 -11.15 3.73 17.93
CA SER A 105 -12.19 3.93 16.91
C SER A 105 -13.42 3.05 17.10
N ALA A 106 -13.39 2.09 18.03
CA ALA A 106 -14.44 1.10 18.23
C ALA A 106 -14.70 0.22 16.96
N ALA A 107 -13.68 -0.03 16.16
CA ALA A 107 -13.76 -0.76 14.88
C ALA A 107 -14.45 -2.14 14.99
N ARG A 108 -14.32 -2.82 16.13
CA ARG A 108 -14.94 -4.14 16.38
C ARG A 108 -16.46 -4.13 16.43
N GLN A 109 -17.10 -2.99 16.69
CA GLN A 109 -18.55 -2.93 16.92
C GLN A 109 -19.37 -3.13 15.64
N GLY A 110 -18.79 -2.80 14.48
CA GLY A 110 -19.50 -2.89 13.19
C GLY A 110 -19.30 -4.20 12.44
N VAL A 111 -18.28 -4.98 12.77
CA VAL A 111 -17.87 -6.19 12.03
C VAL A 111 -18.24 -7.48 12.77
N ARG A 112 -18.35 -8.59 12.04
CA ARG A 112 -18.60 -9.92 12.63
C ARG A 112 -17.37 -10.40 13.39
N SER A 113 -16.19 -10.23 12.82
CA SER A 113 -14.91 -10.52 13.48
C SER A 113 -13.82 -9.59 13.01
N LEU A 114 -12.84 -9.35 13.89
CA LEU A 114 -11.60 -8.61 13.59
C LEU A 114 -10.43 -9.34 14.23
N ARG A 115 -9.49 -9.79 13.38
CA ARG A 115 -8.22 -10.39 13.80
C ARG A 115 -7.06 -9.52 13.33
N GLN A 116 -6.02 -9.42 14.13
CA GLN A 116 -4.74 -8.80 13.76
C GLN A 116 -3.63 -9.77 14.10
N GLU A 117 -2.79 -10.09 13.12
CA GLU A 117 -1.77 -11.12 13.25
C GLU A 117 -0.42 -10.64 12.73
N GLN A 118 0.63 -10.96 13.47
CA GLN A 118 2.00 -10.77 12.98
C GLN A 118 2.35 -11.96 12.09
N ARG A 119 2.21 -11.76 10.77
CA ARG A 119 2.47 -12.81 9.77
C ARG A 119 3.03 -12.20 8.49
N SER A 120 3.89 -12.95 7.82
CA SER A 120 4.29 -12.65 6.46
C SER A 120 3.14 -12.96 5.47
N LEU A 121 3.01 -12.17 4.41
CA LEU A 121 2.08 -12.45 3.33
C LEU A 121 2.36 -13.81 2.65
N LEU A 122 3.60 -14.27 2.71
CA LEU A 122 4.03 -15.55 2.14
C LEU A 122 3.60 -16.76 2.98
N ASP A 123 3.12 -16.55 4.21
CA ASP A 123 2.76 -17.61 5.16
C ASP A 123 1.25 -17.72 5.41
N LEU A 124 0.41 -17.17 4.53
CA LEU A 124 -1.06 -17.14 4.68
C LEU A 124 -1.78 -18.33 4.01
N GLY A 125 -1.07 -19.32 3.52
CA GLY A 125 -1.64 -20.42 2.75
C GLY A 125 -2.62 -21.36 3.49
N ASP A 126 -2.81 -21.19 4.80
CA ASP A 126 -3.77 -21.88 5.64
C ASP A 126 -5.11 -21.13 5.81
N GLU A 127 -5.18 -19.89 5.32
CA GLU A 127 -6.40 -19.08 5.37
C GLU A 127 -7.45 -19.55 4.36
N THR A 128 -8.71 -19.41 4.71
CA THR A 128 -9.81 -19.55 3.76
C THR A 128 -9.86 -18.36 2.83
N PRO A 129 -10.33 -18.51 1.57
CA PRO A 129 -10.34 -17.43 0.59
C PRO A 129 -11.06 -16.16 1.06
N PHE A 130 -10.61 -15.02 0.55
CA PHE A 130 -11.15 -13.67 0.84
C PHE A 130 -11.92 -13.12 -0.37
N ASP A 131 -13.06 -12.50 -0.09
CA ASP A 131 -13.85 -11.80 -1.12
C ASP A 131 -13.18 -10.49 -1.53
N TYR A 132 -12.43 -9.90 -0.63
CA TYR A 132 -11.70 -8.66 -0.88
C TYR A 132 -10.34 -8.67 -0.19
N ILE A 133 -9.29 -8.35 -0.94
CA ILE A 133 -7.95 -8.18 -0.42
C ILE A 133 -7.51 -6.72 -0.68
N ASN A 134 -7.11 -6.03 0.36
CA ASN A 134 -6.51 -4.70 0.29
C ASN A 134 -5.00 -4.83 0.52
N SER A 135 -4.17 -4.39 -0.42
CA SER A 135 -2.71 -4.36 -0.30
C SER A 135 -2.19 -3.00 -0.79
N VAL A 136 -2.06 -2.07 0.13
CA VAL A 136 -1.72 -0.67 -0.15
C VAL A 136 -0.35 -0.34 0.41
N GLY A 137 0.62 -0.10 -0.47
CA GLY A 137 1.96 0.29 -0.05
C GLY A 137 2.81 -0.88 0.48
N VAL A 138 2.61 -2.12 0.00
CA VAL A 138 3.21 -3.32 0.60
C VAL A 138 4.09 -4.08 -0.38
N LEU A 139 3.54 -4.60 -1.47
CA LEU A 139 4.24 -5.56 -2.34
C LEU A 139 5.53 -5.01 -2.93
N HIS A 140 5.60 -3.72 -3.19
CA HIS A 140 6.80 -3.09 -3.71
C HIS A 140 7.97 -3.02 -2.70
N HIS A 141 7.72 -3.38 -1.45
CA HIS A 141 8.73 -3.51 -0.40
C HIS A 141 9.19 -4.96 -0.17
N LEU A 142 8.59 -5.93 -0.84
CA LEU A 142 9.08 -7.30 -0.81
C LEU A 142 10.33 -7.44 -1.71
N ARG A 143 11.19 -8.38 -1.37
CA ARG A 143 12.34 -8.73 -2.22
C ARG A 143 11.88 -9.37 -3.53
N GLU A 144 10.85 -10.19 -3.45
CA GLU A 144 10.21 -10.88 -4.56
C GLU A 144 8.72 -10.50 -4.60
N PRO A 145 8.38 -9.32 -5.16
CA PRO A 145 6.99 -8.84 -5.21
C PRO A 145 6.04 -9.81 -5.90
N GLU A 146 6.55 -10.55 -6.92
CA GLU A 146 5.81 -11.54 -7.68
C GLU A 146 5.34 -12.70 -6.79
N ALA A 147 6.19 -13.17 -5.86
CA ALA A 147 5.83 -14.21 -4.91
C ALA A 147 4.73 -13.71 -3.95
N GLY A 148 4.82 -12.44 -3.51
CA GLY A 148 3.80 -11.81 -2.70
C GLY A 148 2.46 -11.70 -3.42
N LEU A 149 2.47 -11.26 -4.68
CA LEU A 149 1.25 -11.15 -5.48
C LEU A 149 0.62 -12.53 -5.75
N ALA A 150 1.43 -13.54 -6.05
CA ALA A 150 0.95 -14.92 -6.26
C ALA A 150 0.29 -15.46 -4.97
N ALA A 151 0.92 -15.25 -3.80
CA ALA A 151 0.35 -15.67 -2.52
C ALA A 151 -1.00 -15.00 -2.24
N LEU A 152 -1.15 -13.70 -2.55
CA LEU A 152 -2.44 -13.01 -2.41
C LEU A 152 -3.47 -13.48 -3.45
N ALA A 153 -3.05 -13.77 -4.68
CA ALA A 153 -3.94 -14.29 -5.72
C ALA A 153 -4.53 -15.67 -5.34
N ASP A 154 -3.71 -16.55 -4.75
CA ASP A 154 -4.14 -17.86 -4.27
C ASP A 154 -5.19 -17.78 -3.14
N LEU A 155 -5.25 -16.65 -2.44
CA LEU A 155 -6.20 -16.38 -1.37
C LEU A 155 -7.48 -15.68 -1.84
N LEU A 156 -7.62 -15.31 -3.11
CA LEU A 156 -8.84 -14.72 -3.62
C LEU A 156 -9.93 -15.75 -3.79
N ALA A 157 -11.12 -15.44 -3.29
CA ALA A 157 -12.33 -16.20 -3.59
C ALA A 157 -12.69 -16.07 -5.09
N PRO A 158 -13.46 -17.01 -5.66
CA PRO A 158 -14.03 -16.82 -7.01
C PRO A 158 -14.78 -15.48 -7.07
N GLN A 159 -14.44 -14.63 -8.05
CA GLN A 159 -14.95 -13.25 -8.19
C GLN A 159 -14.48 -12.27 -7.09
N GLY A 160 -13.54 -12.69 -6.24
CA GLY A 160 -12.89 -11.79 -5.29
C GLY A 160 -12.07 -10.70 -5.98
N LEU A 161 -11.90 -9.57 -5.31
CA LEU A 161 -11.17 -8.43 -5.84
C LEU A 161 -9.95 -8.10 -4.98
N LEU A 162 -8.83 -7.78 -5.66
CA LEU A 162 -7.62 -7.27 -5.02
C LEU A 162 -7.48 -5.78 -5.33
N HIS A 163 -7.51 -4.94 -4.30
CA HIS A 163 -7.10 -3.54 -4.38
C HIS A 163 -5.60 -3.44 -4.14
N LEU A 164 -4.88 -2.96 -5.15
CA LEU A 164 -3.43 -2.90 -5.15
C LEU A 164 -2.96 -1.45 -5.31
N PHE A 165 -2.05 -1.00 -4.44
CA PHE A 165 -1.32 0.25 -4.61
C PHE A 165 0.18 -0.03 -4.67
N LEU A 166 0.80 0.39 -5.77
CA LEU A 166 2.23 0.26 -6.03
C LEU A 166 2.83 1.62 -6.42
N TYR A 167 4.14 1.73 -6.25
CA TYR A 167 4.86 2.94 -6.65
C TYR A 167 5.08 2.99 -8.16
N ALA A 168 4.78 4.15 -8.76
CA ALA A 168 5.00 4.41 -10.18
C ALA A 168 6.37 5.05 -10.42
N ASP A 169 7.15 4.53 -11.38
CA ASP A 169 8.49 5.03 -11.76
C ASP A 169 8.47 6.55 -12.01
N ALA A 170 7.49 7.01 -12.80
CA ALA A 170 7.39 8.44 -13.16
C ALA A 170 7.14 9.34 -11.94
N GLY A 171 6.38 8.86 -10.95
CA GLY A 171 6.06 9.62 -9.73
C GLY A 171 7.17 9.61 -8.68
N ARG A 172 8.16 8.71 -8.82
CA ARG A 172 9.22 8.50 -7.82
C ARG A 172 10.58 9.06 -8.23
N TRP A 173 10.68 9.77 -9.36
CA TRP A 173 11.98 10.21 -9.89
C TRP A 173 12.78 11.06 -8.91
N GLU A 174 12.20 12.11 -8.35
CA GLU A 174 12.85 12.99 -7.37
C GLU A 174 13.13 12.26 -6.05
N ILE A 175 12.24 11.37 -5.65
CA ILE A 175 12.38 10.56 -4.44
C ILE A 175 13.58 9.63 -4.59
N HIS A 176 13.68 8.87 -5.69
CA HIS A 176 14.83 8.00 -5.97
C HIS A 176 16.17 8.78 -6.03
N ARG A 177 16.15 10.02 -6.55
CA ARG A 177 17.35 10.87 -6.54
C ARG A 177 17.73 11.30 -5.12
N THR A 178 16.75 11.60 -4.28
CA THR A 178 16.99 11.92 -2.86
C THR A 178 17.51 10.69 -2.11
N GLN A 179 16.89 9.54 -2.27
CA GLN A 179 17.35 8.26 -1.69
C GLN A 179 18.80 7.96 -2.12
N LYS A 180 19.11 8.15 -3.41
CA LYS A 180 20.47 7.96 -3.92
C LYS A 180 21.47 8.94 -3.29
N ALA A 181 21.09 10.21 -3.11
CA ALA A 181 21.94 11.20 -2.45
C ALA A 181 22.21 10.79 -0.99
N LEU A 182 21.18 10.42 -0.24
CA LEU A 182 21.30 9.96 1.15
C LEU A 182 22.15 8.68 1.26
N SER A 183 21.98 7.74 0.34
CA SER A 183 22.82 6.55 0.24
C SER A 183 24.30 6.87 0.04
N LEU A 184 24.62 7.83 -0.84
CA LEU A 184 25.99 8.30 -1.08
C LEU A 184 26.61 9.00 0.14
N LEU A 185 25.75 9.67 0.94
CA LEU A 185 26.13 10.28 2.22
C LEU A 185 26.24 9.26 3.35
N GLN A 186 25.96 7.98 3.08
CA GLN A 186 25.92 6.90 4.08
C GLN A 186 24.99 7.22 5.26
N ALA A 187 23.87 7.89 4.98
CA ALA A 187 22.93 8.34 5.99
C ALA A 187 22.32 7.20 6.84
N GLY A 188 22.27 5.98 6.28
CA GLY A 188 21.64 4.83 6.92
C GLY A 188 20.11 4.95 7.02
N THR A 189 19.47 3.95 7.65
CA THR A 189 18.01 3.85 7.77
C THR A 189 17.52 4.17 9.18
N GLY A 190 18.36 4.73 10.03
CA GLY A 190 18.06 5.04 11.43
C GLY A 190 17.87 6.53 11.72
N GLY A 191 17.96 6.91 13.01
CA GLY A 191 17.82 8.28 13.46
C GLY A 191 18.83 9.26 12.86
N ASP A 192 20.07 8.82 12.60
CA ASP A 192 21.05 9.64 11.88
C ASP A 192 20.64 9.87 10.43
N GLY A 193 20.09 8.85 9.76
CA GLY A 193 19.54 8.99 8.42
C GLY A 193 18.41 9.99 8.35
N LEU A 194 17.51 9.95 9.34
CA LEU A 194 16.40 10.88 9.46
C LEU A 194 16.90 12.32 9.61
N ARG A 195 17.83 12.55 10.53
CA ARG A 195 18.45 13.88 10.76
C ARG A 195 19.14 14.38 9.49
N LEU A 196 20.01 13.57 8.89
CA LEU A 196 20.72 13.93 7.66
C LEU A 196 19.78 14.17 6.47
N GLY A 197 18.70 13.38 6.37
CA GLY A 197 17.70 13.57 5.31
C GLY A 197 16.96 14.89 5.43
N ARG A 198 16.57 15.30 6.63
CA ARG A 198 15.95 16.60 6.88
C ARG A 198 16.94 17.75 6.63
N GLU A 199 18.18 17.65 7.14
CA GLU A 199 19.24 18.63 6.93
C GLU A 199 19.59 18.80 5.44
N LEU A 200 19.51 17.72 4.64
CA LEU A 200 19.71 17.80 3.20
C LEU A 200 18.73 18.77 2.55
N PHE A 201 17.44 18.70 2.86
CA PHE A 201 16.45 19.60 2.29
C PHE A 201 16.59 21.03 2.78
N GLU A 202 17.01 21.23 4.02
CA GLU A 202 17.26 22.56 4.58
C GLU A 202 18.46 23.26 3.94
N THR A 203 19.50 22.49 3.59
CA THR A 203 20.77 23.03 3.07
C THR A 203 20.82 23.15 1.55
N LEU A 204 20.01 22.39 0.81
CA LEU A 204 19.93 22.55 -0.64
C LEU A 204 19.43 23.94 -1.03
N PRO A 205 19.98 24.58 -2.08
CA PRO A 205 19.48 25.85 -2.59
C PRO A 205 17.98 25.79 -2.92
N GLU A 206 17.24 26.87 -2.72
CA GLU A 206 15.80 26.95 -3.03
C GLU A 206 15.46 26.63 -4.49
N SER A 207 16.40 26.92 -5.41
CA SER A 207 16.27 26.56 -6.84
C SER A 207 16.47 25.07 -7.12
N ASN A 208 16.95 24.29 -6.14
CA ASN A 208 17.21 22.86 -6.34
C ASN A 208 15.89 22.11 -6.55
N ARG A 209 15.85 21.25 -7.56
CA ARG A 209 14.65 20.50 -7.94
C ARG A 209 14.16 19.54 -6.84
N LEU A 210 15.06 18.87 -6.14
CA LEU A 210 14.69 17.92 -5.07
C LEU A 210 14.06 18.66 -3.89
N ARG A 211 14.65 19.80 -3.46
CA ARG A 211 14.10 20.65 -2.40
C ARG A 211 12.70 21.14 -2.77
N ARG A 212 12.54 21.76 -3.95
CA ARG A 212 11.24 22.26 -4.41
C ARG A 212 10.17 21.16 -4.49
N HIS A 213 10.53 19.99 -5.01
CA HIS A 213 9.61 18.88 -5.10
C HIS A 213 9.15 18.41 -3.70
N HIS A 214 10.10 18.30 -2.74
CA HIS A 214 9.77 17.98 -1.37
C HIS A 214 8.84 19.04 -0.75
N GLU A 215 9.22 20.32 -0.80
CA GLU A 215 8.47 21.42 -0.19
C GLU A 215 7.04 21.56 -0.78
N GLN A 216 6.90 21.42 -2.09
CA GLN A 216 5.62 21.64 -2.77
C GLN A 216 4.66 20.45 -2.70
N ARG A 217 5.19 19.24 -2.58
CA ARG A 217 4.36 18.03 -2.70
C ARG A 217 4.33 17.15 -1.44
N TRP A 218 5.43 17.05 -0.72
CA TRP A 218 5.60 16.04 0.30
C TRP A 218 5.87 16.55 1.72
N ALA A 219 6.17 17.83 1.88
CA ALA A 219 6.58 18.35 3.18
C ALA A 219 5.53 18.10 4.28
N VAL A 220 4.25 18.23 3.95
CA VAL A 220 3.16 17.97 4.89
C VAL A 220 3.05 16.47 5.21
N ASP A 221 3.05 15.63 4.19
CA ASP A 221 2.93 14.18 4.35
C ASP A 221 4.14 13.58 5.06
N CYS A 222 5.33 14.15 4.84
CA CYS A 222 6.60 13.74 5.46
C CYS A 222 6.91 14.46 6.78
N ALA A 223 5.99 15.26 7.33
CA ALA A 223 6.18 15.89 8.63
C ALA A 223 6.37 14.86 9.77
N PRO A 224 5.59 13.76 9.85
CA PRO A 224 5.89 12.65 10.75
C PRO A 224 7.18 11.92 10.35
N ASP A 225 7.98 11.55 11.33
CA ASP A 225 9.25 10.85 11.11
C ASP A 225 9.09 9.50 10.40
N ALA A 226 8.03 8.76 10.71
CA ALA A 226 7.72 7.49 10.05
C ALA A 226 7.48 7.68 8.53
N ASN A 227 6.72 8.71 8.15
CA ASN A 227 6.41 9.00 6.76
C ASN A 227 7.65 9.50 5.99
N PHE A 228 8.50 10.32 6.65
CA PHE A 228 9.76 10.73 6.07
C PHE A 228 10.70 9.54 5.85
N ALA A 229 10.81 8.68 6.85
CA ALA A 229 11.65 7.49 6.80
C ALA A 229 11.17 6.52 5.71
N ASP A 230 9.87 6.23 5.63
CA ASP A 230 9.29 5.40 4.58
C ASP A 230 9.60 5.92 3.18
N MET A 231 9.43 7.22 2.96
CA MET A 231 9.65 7.82 1.65
C MET A 231 11.12 7.89 1.22
N TYR A 232 12.03 8.22 2.13
CA TYR A 232 13.41 8.57 1.74
C TYR A 232 14.49 7.61 2.26
N LEU A 233 14.18 6.81 3.27
CA LEU A 233 15.15 5.94 3.95
C LEU A 233 14.80 4.46 3.88
N HIS A 234 13.70 4.11 3.23
CA HIS A 234 13.28 2.71 3.15
C HIS A 234 14.38 1.84 2.53
N PRO A 235 14.75 0.69 3.14
CA PRO A 235 15.86 -0.13 2.69
C PRO A 235 15.63 -0.82 1.35
N GLN A 236 14.36 -1.00 0.95
CA GLN A 236 13.99 -1.74 -0.24
C GLN A 236 12.68 -1.25 -0.84
N GLU A 237 12.72 -0.86 -2.11
CA GLU A 237 11.50 -0.59 -2.87
C GLU A 237 11.67 -0.95 -4.34
N THR A 238 10.56 -1.30 -4.97
CA THR A 238 10.45 -1.52 -6.41
C THR A 238 9.39 -0.59 -6.95
N SER A 239 9.63 0.03 -8.10
CA SER A 239 8.62 0.85 -8.79
C SER A 239 8.28 0.30 -10.17
N TYR A 240 7.14 0.70 -10.70
CA TYR A 240 6.55 0.13 -11.89
C TYR A 240 6.22 1.19 -12.93
N ASN A 241 6.50 0.89 -14.19
CA ASN A 241 5.82 1.50 -15.32
C ASN A 241 4.61 0.62 -15.71
N LEU A 242 3.81 1.05 -16.68
CA LEU A 242 2.60 0.31 -17.05
C LEU A 242 2.91 -1.09 -17.60
N ASP A 243 3.92 -1.25 -18.44
CA ASP A 243 4.30 -2.55 -19.01
C ASP A 243 4.67 -3.54 -17.91
N ARG A 244 5.50 -3.10 -16.96
CA ARG A 244 5.88 -3.92 -15.78
C ARG A 244 4.70 -4.22 -14.88
N LEU A 245 3.78 -3.26 -14.70
CA LEU A 245 2.59 -3.47 -13.89
C LEU A 245 1.68 -4.54 -14.51
N PHE A 246 1.41 -4.47 -15.81
CA PHE A 246 0.56 -5.47 -16.46
C PHE A 246 1.21 -6.85 -16.49
N ALA A 247 2.51 -6.93 -16.81
CA ALA A 247 3.24 -8.18 -16.72
C ALA A 247 3.21 -8.77 -15.29
N PHE A 248 3.38 -7.92 -14.26
CA PHE A 248 3.30 -8.32 -12.85
C PHE A 248 1.95 -8.93 -12.49
N ILE A 249 0.85 -8.30 -12.92
CA ILE A 249 -0.51 -8.80 -12.70
C ILE A 249 -0.73 -10.14 -13.40
N GLU A 250 -0.27 -10.28 -14.64
CA GLU A 250 -0.40 -11.50 -15.44
C GLU A 250 0.37 -12.69 -14.83
N THR A 251 1.53 -12.47 -14.20
CA THR A 251 2.32 -13.54 -13.57
C THR A 251 1.56 -14.27 -12.47
N ALA A 252 0.62 -13.60 -11.81
CA ALA A 252 -0.23 -14.17 -10.77
C ALA A 252 -1.57 -14.71 -11.30
N GLY A 253 -1.78 -14.74 -12.62
CA GLY A 253 -3.05 -15.18 -13.22
C GLY A 253 -4.24 -14.25 -12.95
N LEU A 254 -3.97 -13.01 -12.54
CA LEU A 254 -4.99 -12.02 -12.25
C LEU A 254 -5.39 -11.24 -13.52
N GLN A 255 -6.62 -10.75 -13.54
CA GLN A 255 -7.12 -9.85 -14.58
C GLN A 255 -7.15 -8.42 -14.07
N PHE A 256 -6.65 -7.49 -14.86
CA PHE A 256 -6.75 -6.07 -14.56
C PHE A 256 -8.19 -5.59 -14.70
N ALA A 257 -8.81 -5.18 -13.60
CA ALA A 257 -10.19 -4.71 -13.56
C ALA A 257 -10.33 -3.20 -13.83
N GLY A 258 -9.28 -2.42 -13.59
CA GLY A 258 -9.28 -0.98 -13.82
C GLY A 258 -8.46 -0.20 -12.80
N PHE A 259 -8.21 1.07 -13.10
CA PHE A 259 -7.62 2.00 -12.16
C PHE A 259 -8.68 2.57 -11.21
N SER A 260 -8.30 2.81 -9.95
CA SER A 260 -9.20 3.39 -8.94
C SER A 260 -9.70 4.79 -9.29
N ASN A 261 -8.96 5.56 -10.10
CA ASN A 261 -9.35 6.87 -10.60
C ASN A 261 -9.19 6.88 -12.13
N PRO A 262 -10.09 6.25 -12.87
CA PRO A 262 -9.93 6.08 -14.33
C PRO A 262 -9.80 7.41 -15.07
N GLU A 263 -10.45 8.46 -14.60
CA GLU A 263 -10.36 9.79 -15.18
C GLU A 263 -8.95 10.39 -15.15
N VAL A 264 -8.10 9.98 -14.23
CA VAL A 264 -6.69 10.43 -14.16
C VAL A 264 -5.86 9.82 -15.30
N TRP A 265 -6.29 8.66 -15.79
CA TRP A 265 -5.61 7.89 -16.83
C TRP A 265 -6.17 8.14 -18.21
N ASP A 266 -7.18 9.01 -18.34
CA ASP A 266 -7.75 9.39 -19.63
C ASP A 266 -6.75 10.24 -20.42
N PRO A 267 -6.24 9.77 -21.58
CA PRO A 267 -5.30 10.51 -22.41
C PRO A 267 -5.84 11.87 -22.86
N ALA A 268 -7.17 12.05 -22.96
CA ALA A 268 -7.80 13.30 -23.35
C ALA A 268 -7.55 14.46 -22.37
N ARG A 269 -7.08 14.16 -21.13
CA ARG A 269 -6.64 15.18 -20.18
C ARG A 269 -5.31 15.84 -20.55
N LEU A 270 -4.50 15.16 -21.35
CA LEU A 270 -3.13 15.59 -21.68
C LEU A 270 -2.99 15.88 -23.18
N LEU A 271 -3.74 15.19 -24.03
CA LEU A 271 -3.59 15.20 -25.48
C LEU A 271 -4.86 15.71 -26.14
N GLN A 272 -4.73 16.37 -27.29
CA GLN A 272 -5.85 16.87 -28.09
C GLN A 272 -5.59 16.64 -29.59
N GLY A 273 -6.67 16.61 -30.39
CA GLY A 273 -6.59 16.46 -31.85
C GLY A 273 -5.86 15.19 -32.28
N ASP A 274 -5.07 15.29 -33.33
CA ASP A 274 -4.34 14.15 -33.92
C ASP A 274 -3.44 13.39 -32.92
N LEU A 275 -2.88 14.08 -31.91
CA LEU A 275 -2.07 13.43 -30.89
C LEU A 275 -2.89 12.51 -29.99
N LEU A 276 -4.12 12.88 -29.69
CA LEU A 276 -5.04 12.01 -28.94
C LEU A 276 -5.44 10.80 -29.80
N GLU A 277 -5.79 11.01 -31.05
CA GLU A 277 -6.14 9.91 -31.96
C GLU A 277 -5.01 8.91 -32.13
N LEU A 278 -3.77 9.40 -32.34
CA LEU A 278 -2.58 8.54 -32.39
C LEU A 278 -2.30 7.77 -31.11
N SER A 279 -2.54 8.37 -29.94
CA SER A 279 -2.34 7.69 -28.64
C SER A 279 -3.32 6.53 -28.45
N LEU A 280 -4.57 6.65 -28.93
CA LEU A 280 -5.60 5.62 -28.78
C LEU A 280 -5.39 4.40 -29.70
N ILE A 281 -4.55 4.51 -30.72
CA ILE A 281 -4.21 3.40 -31.62
C ILE A 281 -3.22 2.42 -30.96
N HIS A 282 -2.50 2.87 -29.94
CA HIS A 282 -1.42 2.11 -29.28
C HIS A 282 -1.77 1.64 -27.85
N ILE A 283 -2.99 1.87 -27.39
CA ILE A 283 -3.55 1.35 -26.14
C ILE A 283 -4.49 0.18 -26.46
#